data_aadd4a90c5549a4a1f1ae5af7dd2dbda
#
_entry.id   aadd4a90c5549a4a1f1ae5af7dd2dbda
#
_cell.length_a   1.000
_cell.length_b   1.000
_cell.length_c   1.000
_cell.angle_alpha   90.00
_cell.angle_beta   90.00
_cell.angle_gamma   90.00
#
_symmetry.space_group_name_H-M   'P 1'
#
loop_
_entity.id
_entity.type
_entity.pdbx_description
1 polymer ?
#
loop_
_entity_poly.entity_id
_entity_poly.type
_entity_poly.pdbx_seq_one_letter_code
_entity_poly.pdbx_strand_id
1 'polypeptide(L)'
;MKKLMACSALTLSMVASSLAFSADTPAATTIRTLSGAQPTQSLSANATALLVIDYQNEYFIGKMPIPDGVKALKNTQRLVSFAHQHKMPVFFVRHLGPANGPLFAEGSKFADFHPDLQPSGSDRVITKATPSSFVGTDLDRQLKQAGIKQLVISGLMTHMCVSSTARDAVPLGYTVIIPEDATATRDLATWDNQIVDHAVLQRAALAGVADVFAEIKTTDQVLALPVN
;
A
#
# COMPACT_ATOMS: atom_id res chain seq x y z
N MET A 1 -44.77 26.18 79.40
CA MET A 1 -43.35 26.39 79.15
C MET A 1 -42.86 25.17 78.38
N LYS A 2 -42.76 25.24 77.08
CA LYS A 2 -42.21 24.14 76.22
C LYS A 2 -40.98 24.73 75.48
N LYS A 3 -39.80 24.19 75.74
CA LYS A 3 -38.55 24.53 75.08
C LYS A 3 -38.48 23.83 73.76
N LEU A 4 -38.38 24.58 72.64
CA LEU A 4 -37.99 24.04 71.36
C LEU A 4 -36.48 23.85 71.35
N MET A 5 -36.03 22.60 71.05
CA MET A 5 -34.65 22.29 70.69
C MET A 5 -34.53 22.40 69.13
N ALA A 6 -33.69 23.30 68.67
CA ALA A 6 -33.27 23.37 67.30
C ALA A 6 -32.16 22.38 67.03
N CYS A 7 -32.40 21.49 66.08
CA CYS A 7 -31.39 20.52 65.59
C CYS A 7 -30.73 21.09 64.31
N SER A 8 -29.48 21.55 64.43
CA SER A 8 -28.69 21.99 63.27
C SER A 8 -28.11 20.76 62.56
N ALA A 9 -28.59 20.50 61.36
CA ALA A 9 -28.02 19.51 60.46
C ALA A 9 -26.80 20.10 59.72
N LEU A 10 -25.61 19.57 60.01
CA LEU A 10 -24.36 19.88 59.27
C LEU A 10 -24.37 19.02 58.01
N THR A 11 -24.57 19.66 56.85
CA THR A 11 -24.37 18.99 55.53
C THR A 11 -22.90 19.01 55.16
N LEU A 12 -22.27 17.86 55.20
CA LEU A 12 -20.90 17.66 54.72
C LEU A 12 -20.88 17.48 53.20
N SER A 13 -20.53 18.54 52.48
CA SER A 13 -20.32 18.46 51.02
C SER A 13 -19.01 17.74 50.70
N MET A 14 -19.07 16.51 50.28
CA MET A 14 -17.93 15.82 49.68
C MET A 14 -17.70 16.36 48.25
N VAL A 15 -16.68 17.16 48.08
CA VAL A 15 -16.16 17.51 46.75
C VAL A 15 -15.34 16.33 46.26
N ALA A 16 -15.93 15.50 45.36
CA ALA A 16 -15.20 14.48 44.67
C ALA A 16 -14.37 15.13 43.56
N SER A 17 -13.10 15.38 43.83
CA SER A 17 -12.12 15.78 42.80
C SER A 17 -11.87 14.57 41.92
N SER A 18 -12.54 14.52 40.76
CA SER A 18 -12.19 13.57 39.69
C SER A 18 -10.84 14.01 39.09
N LEU A 19 -9.76 13.36 39.53
CA LEU A 19 -8.49 13.37 38.82
C LEU A 19 -8.72 12.66 37.48
N ALA A 20 -8.96 13.44 36.43
CA ALA A 20 -8.89 12.94 35.06
C ALA A 20 -7.40 12.61 34.80
N PHE A 21 -7.05 11.34 34.93
CA PHE A 21 -5.82 10.81 34.35
C PHE A 21 -5.98 10.89 32.84
N SER A 22 -5.48 11.95 32.22
CA SER A 22 -5.14 11.95 30.81
C SER A 22 -3.96 10.99 30.67
N ALA A 23 -4.26 9.72 30.44
CA ALA A 23 -3.25 8.80 29.97
C ALA A 23 -2.84 9.30 28.57
N ASP A 24 -1.71 9.97 28.45
CA ASP A 24 -1.05 10.16 27.17
C ASP A 24 -0.83 8.75 26.58
N THR A 25 -1.76 8.35 25.73
CA THR A 25 -1.58 7.11 24.94
C THR A 25 -0.35 7.36 24.08
N PRO A 26 0.74 6.60 24.23
CA PRO A 26 1.91 6.80 23.40
C PRO A 26 1.46 6.80 21.95
N ALA A 27 1.91 7.79 21.17
CA ALA A 27 1.59 7.85 19.75
C ALA A 27 1.96 6.50 19.13
N ALA A 28 0.98 5.86 18.45
CA ALA A 28 1.23 4.58 17.79
C ALA A 28 2.40 4.76 16.81
N THR A 29 3.48 4.03 17.04
CA THR A 29 4.67 4.07 16.19
C THR A 29 4.85 2.75 15.48
N THR A 30 5.52 2.75 14.32
CA THR A 30 5.77 1.54 13.55
C THR A 30 6.99 0.77 14.07
N ILE A 31 7.02 -0.54 13.85
CA ILE A 31 8.18 -1.39 14.13
C ILE A 31 9.41 -0.89 13.34
N ARG A 32 9.20 -0.41 12.10
CA ARG A 32 10.27 0.23 11.30
C ARG A 32 10.93 1.38 12.06
N THR A 33 10.13 2.30 12.61
CA THR A 33 10.63 3.45 13.38
C THR A 33 11.35 2.99 14.64
N LEU A 34 10.77 2.05 15.38
CA LEU A 34 11.40 1.48 16.58
C LEU A 34 12.73 0.76 16.27
N SER A 35 12.85 0.17 15.08
CA SER A 35 14.08 -0.47 14.60
C SER A 35 15.09 0.51 14.01
N GLY A 36 14.85 1.82 14.08
CA GLY A 36 15.79 2.84 13.61
C GLY A 36 15.81 3.06 12.10
N ALA A 37 14.79 2.57 11.37
CA ALA A 37 14.70 2.81 9.93
C ALA A 37 14.59 4.31 9.64
N GLN A 38 15.46 4.81 8.77
CA GLN A 38 15.46 6.20 8.36
C GLN A 38 14.59 6.40 7.09
N PRO A 39 13.94 7.57 6.95
CA PRO A 39 13.25 7.93 5.73
C PRO A 39 14.22 7.97 4.53
N THR A 40 13.76 7.48 3.38
CA THR A 40 14.51 7.57 2.12
C THR A 40 14.72 9.02 1.73
N GLN A 41 15.97 9.41 1.49
CA GLN A 41 16.38 10.78 1.14
C GLN A 41 16.69 10.94 -0.36
N SER A 42 16.99 9.85 -1.06
CA SER A 42 17.28 9.84 -2.50
C SER A 42 16.99 8.47 -3.10
N LEU A 43 16.85 8.42 -4.40
CA LEU A 43 16.80 7.19 -5.21
C LEU A 43 18.12 7.03 -5.95
N SER A 44 18.60 5.78 -6.10
CA SER A 44 19.74 5.48 -6.96
C SER A 44 19.22 4.95 -8.30
N ALA A 45 19.54 5.62 -9.40
CA ALA A 45 19.07 5.21 -10.74
C ALA A 45 19.45 3.75 -11.07
N ASN A 46 20.66 3.33 -10.63
CA ASN A 46 21.21 2.00 -10.92
C ASN A 46 20.79 0.92 -9.89
N ALA A 47 20.15 1.31 -8.79
CA ALA A 47 19.78 0.38 -7.72
C ALA A 47 18.30 0.44 -7.33
N THR A 48 17.50 1.29 -7.97
CA THR A 48 16.05 1.40 -7.76
C THR A 48 15.30 0.93 -8.99
N ALA A 49 14.26 0.13 -8.81
CA ALA A 49 13.31 -0.24 -9.86
C ALA A 49 11.89 0.16 -9.50
N LEU A 50 11.10 0.49 -10.52
CA LEU A 50 9.66 0.66 -10.40
C LEU A 50 8.95 -0.66 -10.74
N LEU A 51 8.10 -1.15 -9.83
CA LEU A 51 7.15 -2.22 -10.10
C LEU A 51 5.76 -1.63 -10.36
N VAL A 52 5.16 -1.99 -11.49
CA VAL A 52 3.82 -1.56 -11.92
C VAL A 52 2.94 -2.82 -11.92
N ILE A 53 2.17 -3.01 -10.83
CA ILE A 53 1.51 -4.28 -10.54
C ILE A 53 0.04 -4.24 -10.97
N ASP A 54 -0.34 -5.16 -11.87
CA ASP A 54 -1.71 -5.55 -12.22
C ASP A 54 -2.64 -4.39 -12.63
N TYR A 55 -2.13 -3.38 -13.38
CA TYR A 55 -2.99 -2.39 -14.02
C TYR A 55 -3.66 -2.99 -15.26
N GLN A 56 -4.54 -3.98 -15.02
CA GLN A 56 -5.22 -4.77 -16.04
C GLN A 56 -6.71 -4.42 -16.14
N ASN A 57 -7.29 -4.62 -17.31
CA ASN A 57 -8.68 -4.27 -17.61
C ASN A 57 -9.72 -4.91 -16.66
N GLU A 58 -9.40 -6.03 -16.01
CA GLU A 58 -10.25 -6.66 -14.99
C GLU A 58 -10.65 -5.69 -13.87
N TYR A 59 -9.74 -4.79 -13.50
CA TYR A 59 -9.94 -3.80 -12.43
C TYR A 59 -10.62 -2.50 -12.88
N PHE A 60 -10.89 -2.34 -14.18
CA PHE A 60 -11.51 -1.12 -14.72
C PHE A 60 -12.87 -1.41 -15.38
N ILE A 61 -12.92 -2.42 -16.23
CA ILE A 61 -14.12 -2.78 -17.02
C ILE A 61 -14.51 -4.25 -16.84
N GLY A 62 -13.83 -4.99 -15.95
CA GLY A 62 -14.11 -6.40 -15.65
C GLY A 62 -15.03 -6.56 -14.45
N LYS A 63 -14.86 -7.68 -13.73
CA LYS A 63 -15.73 -8.07 -12.60
C LYS A 63 -15.29 -7.45 -11.26
N MET A 64 -14.10 -6.84 -11.20
CA MET A 64 -13.56 -6.27 -9.96
C MET A 64 -13.18 -4.79 -10.14
N PRO A 65 -14.12 -3.91 -10.53
CA PRO A 65 -13.81 -2.50 -10.71
C PRO A 65 -13.35 -1.88 -9.40
N ILE A 66 -12.29 -1.05 -9.49
CA ILE A 66 -11.68 -0.36 -8.35
C ILE A 66 -12.07 1.12 -8.41
N PRO A 67 -12.75 1.67 -7.38
CA PRO A 67 -13.23 3.06 -7.40
C PRO A 67 -12.12 4.08 -7.70
N ASP A 68 -10.99 4.01 -7.01
CA ASP A 68 -9.84 4.91 -7.21
C ASP A 68 -8.82 4.41 -8.24
N GLY A 69 -9.14 3.37 -9.01
CA GLY A 69 -8.23 2.74 -9.97
C GLY A 69 -7.69 3.71 -11.02
N VAL A 70 -8.54 4.59 -11.57
CA VAL A 70 -8.13 5.60 -12.55
C VAL A 70 -7.21 6.66 -11.95
N LYS A 71 -7.43 7.06 -10.70
CA LYS A 71 -6.56 7.99 -9.98
C LYS A 71 -5.17 7.39 -9.77
N ALA A 72 -5.12 6.15 -9.28
CA ALA A 72 -3.87 5.42 -9.09
C ALA A 72 -3.13 5.20 -10.41
N LEU A 73 -3.84 4.89 -11.51
CA LEU A 73 -3.28 4.76 -12.85
C LEU A 73 -2.58 6.04 -13.30
N LYS A 74 -3.23 7.21 -13.15
CA LYS A 74 -2.64 8.51 -13.53
C LYS A 74 -1.36 8.81 -12.75
N ASN A 75 -1.33 8.51 -11.46
CA ASN A 75 -0.13 8.67 -10.65
C ASN A 75 0.97 7.67 -11.07
N THR A 76 0.59 6.44 -11.41
CA THR A 76 1.54 5.45 -11.93
C THR A 76 2.15 5.87 -13.27
N GLN A 77 1.38 6.49 -14.16
CA GLN A 77 1.93 7.07 -15.40
C GLN A 77 3.02 8.11 -15.13
N ARG A 78 2.83 8.95 -14.10
CA ARG A 78 3.85 9.94 -13.67
C ARG A 78 5.11 9.24 -13.14
N LEU A 79 4.94 8.18 -12.35
CA LEU A 79 6.08 7.38 -11.85
C LEU A 79 6.82 6.66 -12.98
N VAL A 80 6.12 6.09 -13.97
CA VAL A 80 6.74 5.46 -15.14
C VAL A 80 7.52 6.51 -15.96
N SER A 81 6.93 7.68 -16.21
CA SER A 81 7.62 8.77 -16.90
C SER A 81 8.89 9.21 -16.17
N PHE A 82 8.80 9.35 -14.84
CA PHE A 82 9.95 9.68 -13.99
C PHE A 82 11.03 8.59 -14.04
N ALA A 83 10.65 7.31 -13.92
CA ALA A 83 11.59 6.20 -14.00
C ALA A 83 12.33 6.19 -15.36
N HIS A 84 11.61 6.38 -16.47
CA HIS A 84 12.22 6.47 -17.82
C HIS A 84 13.17 7.65 -17.95
N GLN A 85 12.79 8.84 -17.46
CA GLN A 85 13.64 10.04 -17.49
C GLN A 85 14.97 9.82 -16.76
N HIS A 86 14.93 9.07 -15.65
CA HIS A 86 16.10 8.76 -14.83
C HIS A 86 16.75 7.42 -15.16
N LYS A 87 16.31 6.73 -16.23
CA LYS A 87 16.82 5.43 -16.68
C LYS A 87 16.74 4.33 -15.60
N MET A 88 15.79 4.45 -14.69
CA MET A 88 15.50 3.40 -13.71
C MET A 88 14.72 2.28 -14.39
N PRO A 89 15.06 1.00 -14.14
CA PRO A 89 14.31 -0.13 -14.69
C PRO A 89 12.83 -0.14 -14.26
N VAL A 90 11.94 -0.43 -15.20
CA VAL A 90 10.50 -0.58 -14.96
C VAL A 90 10.10 -2.02 -15.24
N PHE A 91 9.38 -2.62 -14.29
CA PHE A 91 8.83 -3.96 -14.39
C PHE A 91 7.31 -3.89 -14.31
N PHE A 92 6.66 -4.17 -15.42
CA PHE A 92 5.22 -4.37 -15.46
C PHE A 92 4.92 -5.80 -15.01
N VAL A 93 4.01 -5.93 -14.06
CA VAL A 93 3.55 -7.23 -13.58
C VAL A 93 2.09 -7.41 -13.99
N ARG A 94 1.75 -8.58 -14.55
CA ARG A 94 0.38 -8.95 -14.83
C ARG A 94 0.02 -10.27 -14.15
N HIS A 95 -1.21 -10.34 -13.66
CA HIS A 95 -1.80 -11.58 -13.18
C HIS A 95 -2.46 -12.31 -14.34
N LEU A 96 -2.21 -13.61 -14.48
CA LEU A 96 -2.95 -14.47 -15.40
C LEU A 96 -3.63 -15.61 -14.64
N GLY A 97 -4.92 -15.74 -14.85
CA GLY A 97 -5.69 -16.92 -14.49
C GLY A 97 -5.76 -17.93 -15.64
N PRO A 98 -6.30 -19.14 -15.39
CA PRO A 98 -6.54 -20.11 -16.47
C PRO A 98 -7.39 -19.51 -17.59
N ALA A 99 -7.21 -19.95 -18.83
CA ALA A 99 -7.93 -19.44 -20.01
C ALA A 99 -9.47 -19.50 -19.89
N ASN A 100 -9.99 -20.46 -19.15
CA ASN A 100 -11.42 -20.59 -18.84
C ASN A 100 -11.77 -20.14 -17.42
N GLY A 101 -10.85 -19.43 -16.73
CA GLY A 101 -11.03 -18.93 -15.38
C GLY A 101 -12.00 -17.76 -15.30
N PRO A 102 -12.52 -17.47 -14.10
CA PRO A 102 -13.51 -16.42 -13.91
C PRO A 102 -12.90 -15.00 -13.94
N LEU A 103 -11.59 -14.85 -13.69
CA LEU A 103 -10.87 -13.59 -13.55
C LEU A 103 -9.52 -13.67 -14.25
N PHE A 104 -9.08 -12.58 -14.87
CA PHE A 104 -7.80 -12.48 -15.58
C PHE A 104 -7.55 -13.63 -16.56
N ALA A 105 -8.60 -14.16 -17.16
CA ALA A 105 -8.50 -15.34 -18.02
C ALA A 105 -7.50 -15.12 -19.15
N GLU A 106 -6.54 -16.01 -19.29
CA GLU A 106 -5.52 -15.94 -20.33
C GLU A 106 -6.16 -15.84 -21.72
N GLY A 107 -5.67 -14.90 -22.54
CA GLY A 107 -6.24 -14.63 -23.88
C GLY A 107 -7.50 -13.74 -23.86
N SER A 108 -8.02 -13.35 -22.70
CA SER A 108 -9.15 -12.42 -22.62
C SER A 108 -8.67 -10.97 -22.54
N LYS A 109 -9.50 -10.04 -23.07
CA LYS A 109 -9.24 -8.61 -22.93
C LYS A 109 -9.16 -8.13 -21.48
N PHE A 110 -9.69 -8.90 -20.52
CA PHE A 110 -9.65 -8.54 -19.09
C PHE A 110 -8.28 -8.80 -18.46
N ALA A 111 -7.50 -9.72 -19.03
CA ALA A 111 -6.13 -9.98 -18.63
C ALA A 111 -5.11 -8.98 -19.24
N ASP A 112 -5.50 -8.21 -20.26
CA ASP A 112 -4.64 -7.21 -20.88
C ASP A 112 -4.39 -6.03 -19.94
N PHE A 113 -3.24 -5.39 -20.07
CA PHE A 113 -2.97 -4.12 -19.41
C PHE A 113 -3.96 -3.05 -19.86
N HIS A 114 -4.23 -2.09 -18.98
CA HIS A 114 -5.06 -0.93 -19.34
C HIS A 114 -4.44 -0.17 -20.52
N PRO A 115 -5.23 0.26 -21.53
CA PRO A 115 -4.69 0.88 -22.74
C PRO A 115 -3.83 2.13 -22.48
N ASP A 116 -4.13 2.89 -21.42
CA ASP A 116 -3.38 4.09 -21.07
C ASP A 116 -2.13 3.80 -20.23
N LEU A 117 -1.81 2.54 -19.91
CA LEU A 117 -0.62 2.17 -19.14
C LEU A 117 -0.07 0.84 -19.63
N GLN A 118 0.72 0.91 -20.70
CA GLN A 118 1.32 -0.22 -21.38
C GLN A 118 2.84 -0.24 -21.18
N PRO A 119 3.47 -1.42 -21.06
CA PRO A 119 4.92 -1.51 -21.12
C PRO A 119 5.43 -0.99 -22.47
N SER A 120 6.55 -0.29 -22.46
CA SER A 120 7.16 0.31 -23.65
C SER A 120 8.68 0.25 -23.60
N GLY A 121 9.33 0.30 -24.75
CA GLY A 121 10.79 0.35 -24.85
C GLY A 121 11.48 -0.83 -24.16
N SER A 122 12.27 -0.53 -23.12
CA SER A 122 13.05 -1.50 -22.36
C SER A 122 12.30 -2.06 -21.13
N ASP A 123 11.03 -1.73 -20.94
CA ASP A 123 10.25 -2.23 -19.82
C ASP A 123 10.15 -3.77 -19.87
N ARG A 124 10.22 -4.38 -18.69
CA ARG A 124 10.11 -5.82 -18.57
C ARG A 124 8.72 -6.23 -18.13
N VAL A 125 8.26 -7.38 -18.61
CA VAL A 125 6.96 -7.93 -18.23
C VAL A 125 7.16 -9.21 -17.43
N ILE A 126 6.59 -9.23 -16.23
CA ILE A 126 6.52 -10.40 -15.36
C ILE A 126 5.07 -10.91 -15.35
N THR A 127 4.91 -12.20 -15.56
CA THR A 127 3.59 -12.85 -15.45
C THR A 127 3.54 -13.70 -14.19
N LYS A 128 2.51 -13.50 -13.38
CA LYS A 128 2.28 -14.24 -12.13
C LYS A 128 0.89 -14.88 -12.11
N ALA A 129 0.73 -15.91 -11.28
CA ALA A 129 -0.54 -16.57 -11.01
C ALA A 129 -0.93 -16.53 -9.51
N THR A 130 -0.14 -15.83 -8.69
CA THR A 130 -0.34 -15.67 -7.23
C THR A 130 -0.38 -14.18 -6.88
N PRO A 131 -0.84 -13.80 -5.68
CA PRO A 131 -0.82 -12.39 -5.27
C PRO A 131 0.57 -11.75 -5.30
N SER A 132 1.58 -12.40 -4.76
CA SER A 132 2.93 -11.87 -4.76
C SER A 132 3.57 -11.93 -6.16
N SER A 133 4.28 -10.86 -6.54
CA SER A 133 5.03 -10.80 -7.78
C SER A 133 6.29 -11.66 -7.79
N PHE A 134 6.72 -12.16 -6.62
CA PHE A 134 7.93 -12.98 -6.48
C PHE A 134 7.64 -14.48 -6.57
N VAL A 135 6.46 -14.92 -6.12
CA VAL A 135 6.12 -16.34 -6.03
C VAL A 135 5.83 -16.93 -7.41
N GLY A 136 6.61 -17.92 -7.80
CA GLY A 136 6.47 -18.62 -9.09
C GLY A 136 6.91 -17.80 -10.30
N THR A 137 7.72 -16.74 -10.09
CA THR A 137 8.25 -15.88 -11.14
C THR A 137 9.78 -15.81 -11.08
N ASP A 138 10.38 -15.19 -12.05
CA ASP A 138 11.83 -14.92 -12.07
C ASP A 138 12.18 -13.46 -11.71
N LEU A 139 11.22 -12.71 -11.11
CA LEU A 139 11.41 -11.30 -10.77
C LEU A 139 12.64 -11.06 -9.90
N ASP A 140 12.81 -11.83 -8.81
CA ASP A 140 13.96 -11.70 -7.90
C ASP A 140 15.29 -11.86 -8.65
N ARG A 141 15.38 -12.87 -9.51
CA ARG A 141 16.58 -13.11 -10.33
C ARG A 141 16.87 -11.93 -11.26
N GLN A 142 15.85 -11.38 -11.93
CA GLN A 142 16.00 -10.25 -12.84
C GLN A 142 16.41 -8.97 -12.10
N LEU A 143 15.81 -8.70 -10.94
CA LEU A 143 16.15 -7.56 -10.09
C LEU A 143 17.61 -7.65 -9.59
N LYS A 144 18.02 -8.81 -9.09
CA LYS A 144 19.40 -9.05 -8.63
C LYS A 144 20.43 -8.91 -9.76
N GLN A 145 20.14 -9.44 -10.94
CA GLN A 145 20.98 -9.28 -12.13
C GLN A 145 21.12 -7.82 -12.56
N ALA A 146 20.08 -7.00 -12.35
CA ALA A 146 20.11 -5.57 -12.61
C ALA A 146 20.71 -4.74 -11.46
N GLY A 147 21.19 -5.37 -10.37
CA GLY A 147 21.80 -4.68 -9.23
C GLY A 147 20.80 -3.95 -8.33
N ILE A 148 19.50 -4.22 -8.45
CA ILE A 148 18.44 -3.52 -7.72
C ILE A 148 18.49 -3.87 -6.23
N LYS A 149 18.31 -2.85 -5.39
CA LYS A 149 18.24 -2.91 -3.92
C LYS A 149 17.00 -2.25 -3.35
N GLN A 150 16.37 -1.38 -4.12
CA GLN A 150 15.20 -0.61 -3.71
C GLN A 150 14.09 -0.75 -4.74
N LEU A 151 12.86 -0.86 -4.26
CA LEU A 151 11.67 -0.96 -5.08
C LEU A 151 10.71 0.19 -4.77
N VAL A 152 10.26 0.88 -5.80
CA VAL A 152 9.05 1.70 -5.75
C VAL A 152 7.92 0.82 -6.29
N ILE A 153 6.90 0.56 -5.47
CA ILE A 153 5.81 -0.35 -5.84
C ILE A 153 4.52 0.44 -6.00
N SER A 154 3.99 0.51 -7.23
CA SER A 154 2.64 0.94 -7.53
C SER A 154 1.79 -0.23 -7.98
N GLY A 155 0.48 -0.17 -7.82
CA GLY A 155 -0.33 -1.30 -8.28
C GLY A 155 -1.69 -1.49 -7.65
N LEU A 156 -2.36 -2.50 -8.14
CA LEU A 156 -3.68 -2.97 -7.75
C LEU A 156 -3.61 -4.47 -7.36
N MET A 157 -4.33 -4.96 -6.36
CA MET A 157 -4.99 -4.18 -5.29
C MET A 157 -4.04 -4.00 -4.11
N THR A 158 -4.15 -2.89 -3.42
CA THR A 158 -3.28 -2.54 -2.28
C THR A 158 -3.25 -3.63 -1.21
N HIS A 159 -4.42 -4.11 -0.77
CA HIS A 159 -4.53 -5.12 0.30
C HIS A 159 -4.08 -6.52 -0.13
N MET A 160 -3.86 -6.75 -1.43
CA MET A 160 -3.56 -8.07 -1.97
C MET A 160 -2.19 -8.08 -2.67
N CYS A 161 -2.13 -7.82 -3.98
CA CYS A 161 -0.90 -8.00 -4.75
C CYS A 161 0.22 -7.04 -4.34
N VAL A 162 -0.10 -5.77 -4.04
CA VAL A 162 0.88 -4.79 -3.55
C VAL A 162 1.41 -5.20 -2.18
N SER A 163 0.52 -5.48 -1.22
CA SER A 163 0.90 -5.88 0.14
C SER A 163 1.71 -7.19 0.15
N SER A 164 1.28 -8.21 -0.61
CA SER A 164 2.00 -9.49 -0.69
C SER A 164 3.39 -9.32 -1.30
N THR A 165 3.50 -8.54 -2.38
CA THR A 165 4.80 -8.28 -3.02
C THR A 165 5.75 -7.51 -2.08
N ALA A 166 5.26 -6.50 -1.36
CA ALA A 166 6.09 -5.75 -0.42
C ALA A 166 6.59 -6.61 0.74
N ARG A 167 5.74 -7.52 1.25
CA ARG A 167 6.09 -8.45 2.34
C ARG A 167 7.15 -9.46 1.91
N ASP A 168 7.09 -9.94 0.67
CA ASP A 168 8.10 -10.88 0.15
C ASP A 168 9.39 -10.16 -0.27
N ALA A 169 9.33 -8.89 -0.67
CA ALA A 169 10.51 -8.12 -1.07
C ALA A 169 11.53 -7.95 0.07
N VAL A 170 11.06 -7.69 1.29
CA VAL A 170 11.93 -7.37 2.43
C VAL A 170 12.85 -8.54 2.83
N PRO A 171 12.36 -9.78 3.04
CA PRO A 171 13.24 -10.90 3.33
C PRO A 171 14.16 -11.28 2.17
N LEU A 172 13.86 -10.87 0.92
CA LEU A 172 14.74 -11.01 -0.22
C LEU A 172 15.85 -9.94 -0.28
N GLY A 173 15.82 -8.96 0.64
CA GLY A 173 16.84 -7.92 0.79
C GLY A 173 16.54 -6.59 0.11
N TYR A 174 15.30 -6.35 -0.32
CA TYR A 174 14.90 -5.08 -0.92
C TYR A 174 14.36 -4.11 0.13
N THR A 175 14.68 -2.83 0.00
CA THR A 175 13.91 -1.75 0.62
C THR A 175 12.73 -1.38 -0.27
N VAL A 176 11.59 -1.01 0.35
CA VAL A 176 10.35 -0.77 -0.40
C VAL A 176 9.78 0.59 -0.07
N ILE A 177 9.39 1.32 -1.12
CA ILE A 177 8.58 2.53 -1.05
C ILE A 177 7.25 2.24 -1.75
N ILE A 178 6.13 2.63 -1.13
CA ILE A 178 4.80 2.54 -1.76
C ILE A 178 4.22 3.95 -1.82
N PRO A 179 4.03 4.52 -3.02
CA PRO A 179 3.23 5.72 -3.21
C PRO A 179 1.75 5.39 -2.97
N GLU A 180 1.19 5.87 -1.86
CA GLU A 180 -0.17 5.52 -1.41
C GLU A 180 -1.25 5.81 -2.45
N ASP A 181 -1.09 6.91 -3.19
CA ASP A 181 -2.00 7.41 -4.21
C ASP A 181 -1.73 6.83 -5.62
N ALA A 182 -0.70 5.98 -5.77
CA ALA A 182 -0.46 5.12 -6.92
C ALA A 182 -0.80 3.65 -6.63
N THR A 183 -1.62 3.42 -5.61
CA THR A 183 -2.23 2.13 -5.28
C THR A 183 -3.70 2.34 -4.97
N ALA A 184 -4.53 1.33 -5.19
CA ALA A 184 -5.95 1.39 -4.88
C ALA A 184 -6.52 0.00 -4.58
N THR A 185 -7.71 -0.02 -3.97
CA THR A 185 -8.43 -1.25 -3.68
C THR A 185 -9.95 -1.05 -3.86
N ARG A 186 -10.74 -2.08 -3.61
CA ARG A 186 -12.19 -2.11 -3.73
C ARG A 186 -12.85 -2.39 -2.39
N ASP A 187 -14.15 -2.20 -2.31
CA ASP A 187 -14.94 -2.67 -1.19
C ASP A 187 -14.84 -4.19 -1.07
N LEU A 188 -14.79 -4.69 0.14
CA LEU A 188 -14.62 -6.11 0.41
C LEU A 188 -15.69 -6.62 1.37
N ALA A 189 -16.39 -7.67 0.96
CA ALA A 189 -17.30 -8.39 1.86
C ALA A 189 -16.50 -9.14 2.92
N THR A 190 -16.99 -9.10 4.15
CA THR A 190 -16.44 -9.85 5.27
C THR A 190 -17.17 -11.18 5.46
N TRP A 191 -16.62 -12.08 6.27
CA TRP A 191 -17.18 -13.40 6.58
C TRP A 191 -18.54 -13.35 7.30
N ASP A 192 -18.88 -12.22 7.95
CA ASP A 192 -20.13 -11.96 8.65
C ASP A 192 -21.13 -11.12 7.82
N ASN A 193 -20.91 -11.07 6.50
CA ASN A 193 -21.73 -10.37 5.52
C ASN A 193 -21.78 -8.83 5.71
N GLN A 194 -20.79 -8.26 6.38
CA GLN A 194 -20.58 -6.82 6.38
C GLN A 194 -19.73 -6.40 5.17
N ILE A 195 -19.56 -5.10 4.97
CA ILE A 195 -18.68 -4.55 3.92
C ILE A 195 -17.64 -3.67 4.58
N VAL A 196 -16.38 -3.92 4.24
CA VAL A 196 -15.29 -2.98 4.49
C VAL A 196 -15.19 -2.06 3.28
N ASP A 197 -15.44 -0.78 3.52
CA ASP A 197 -15.29 0.27 2.51
C ASP A 197 -13.84 0.33 1.99
N HIS A 198 -13.68 0.60 0.69
CA HIS A 198 -12.37 0.61 0.03
C HIS A 198 -11.40 1.63 0.64
N ALA A 199 -11.85 2.80 1.09
CA ALA A 199 -10.97 3.79 1.70
C ALA A 199 -10.47 3.33 3.08
N VAL A 200 -11.31 2.65 3.86
CA VAL A 200 -10.94 2.02 5.13
C VAL A 200 -9.95 0.88 4.88
N LEU A 201 -10.24 0.01 3.90
CA LEU A 201 -9.37 -1.10 3.54
C LEU A 201 -8.02 -0.63 3.00
N GLN A 202 -8.01 0.42 2.16
CA GLN A 202 -6.80 1.06 1.64
C GLN A 202 -5.89 1.52 2.78
N ARG A 203 -6.46 2.29 3.70
CA ARG A 203 -5.72 2.82 4.85
C ARG A 203 -5.18 1.71 5.75
N ALA A 204 -5.99 0.71 6.06
CA ALA A 204 -5.60 -0.43 6.90
C ALA A 204 -4.49 -1.27 6.24
N ALA A 205 -4.61 -1.55 4.93
CA ALA A 205 -3.61 -2.30 4.19
C ALA A 205 -2.26 -1.57 4.15
N LEU A 206 -2.26 -0.27 3.88
CA LEU A 206 -1.05 0.56 3.88
C LEU A 206 -0.43 0.65 5.27
N ALA A 207 -1.23 0.85 6.32
CA ALA A 207 -0.74 0.86 7.69
C ALA A 207 -0.07 -0.48 8.08
N GLY A 208 -0.69 -1.61 7.72
CA GLY A 208 -0.15 -2.94 8.00
C GLY A 208 1.13 -3.27 7.22
N VAL A 209 1.35 -2.66 6.07
CA VAL A 209 2.61 -2.80 5.32
C VAL A 209 3.66 -1.81 5.84
N ALA A 210 3.24 -0.59 6.20
CA ALA A 210 4.11 0.44 6.75
C ALA A 210 4.77 0.05 8.07
N ASP A 211 4.11 -0.82 8.83
CA ASP A 211 4.62 -1.22 10.16
C ASP A 211 6.01 -1.86 10.09
N VAL A 212 6.28 -2.69 9.05
CA VAL A 212 7.55 -3.41 8.90
C VAL A 212 8.15 -3.27 7.49
N PHE A 213 7.31 -3.32 6.44
CA PHE A 213 7.75 -3.74 5.11
C PHE A 213 8.00 -2.59 4.13
N ALA A 214 7.38 -1.43 4.31
CA ALA A 214 7.50 -0.35 3.33
C ALA A 214 7.49 1.04 3.97
N GLU A 215 8.15 1.97 3.32
CA GLU A 215 7.95 3.40 3.56
C GLU A 215 6.78 3.88 2.69
N ILE A 216 5.80 4.53 3.30
CA ILE A 216 4.66 5.10 2.58
C ILE A 216 4.95 6.57 2.27
N LYS A 217 4.76 6.94 1.02
CA LYS A 217 4.90 8.31 0.50
C LYS A 217 3.71 8.64 -0.40
N THR A 218 3.53 9.88 -0.78
CA THR A 218 2.70 10.25 -1.93
C THR A 218 3.53 10.14 -3.22
N THR A 219 2.87 10.07 -4.37
CA THR A 219 3.55 10.15 -5.67
C THR A 219 4.42 11.41 -5.75
N ASP A 220 3.89 12.57 -5.34
CA ASP A 220 4.65 13.83 -5.35
C ASP A 220 5.91 13.77 -4.49
N GLN A 221 5.83 13.15 -3.32
CA GLN A 221 7.00 12.95 -2.46
C GLN A 221 8.06 12.05 -3.09
N VAL A 222 7.65 11.02 -3.83
CA VAL A 222 8.60 10.14 -4.57
C VAL A 222 9.26 10.91 -5.71
N LEU A 223 8.47 11.65 -6.50
CA LEU A 223 8.97 12.45 -7.63
C LEU A 223 9.89 13.60 -7.20
N ALA A 224 9.78 14.07 -5.95
CA ALA A 224 10.65 15.10 -5.39
C ALA A 224 11.98 14.56 -4.83
N LEU A 225 12.16 13.23 -4.73
CA LEU A 225 13.42 12.66 -4.27
C LEU A 225 14.53 12.90 -5.30
N PRO A 226 15.72 13.36 -4.87
CA PRO A 226 16.89 13.38 -5.73
C PRO A 226 17.19 11.98 -6.28
N VAL A 227 17.63 11.91 -7.55
CA VAL A 227 18.08 10.66 -8.19
C VAL A 227 19.57 10.77 -8.48
N ASN A 228 20.35 9.83 -7.94
CA ASN A 228 21.80 9.78 -8.04
C ASN A 228 22.26 8.63 -8.96
#